data_854b243378764d4235165ce0a7917f1b
#
_entry.id   854b243378764d4235165ce0a7917f1b
#
_cell.length_a   1.000
_cell.length_b   1.000
_cell.length_c   1.000
_cell.angle_alpha   90.00
_cell.angle_beta   90.00
_cell.angle_gamma   90.00
#
_symmetry.space_group_name_H-M   'P 1'
#
loop_
_entity.id
_entity.type
_entity.pdbx_description
1 polymer ?
#
loop_
_entity_poly.entity_id
_entity_poly.type
_entity_poly.pdbx_seq_one_letter_code
_entity_poly.pdbx_strand_id
1 'polypeptide(L)'
;MSTLFKICFGIAAGLEFIFVPWFLKASRNGRCTKSQILKTICATLFVAAGVLASVIAQNRSDYAHYILIGLLLGWCGDFLLHLPPKMPFTLSGGLAFLAGHVFYIYAYCLAMKRYFPDAPFWDKRELIACAIIIVIGVAVIRLLGVKFSPLYIIGVPYVAMLAFMLVKAGSLGIKAVNVGLDNAVIMCILLVGGAFLFALSDMMLAVNSLRKPRPSYGYKITCIVTYFTAQFLLASTIFVISA
;
A
#
# COMPACT_ATOMS: atom_id res chain seq x y z
N MET A 1 -18.93 0.05 23.75
CA MET A 1 -17.65 0.54 23.16
C MET A 1 -17.47 0.14 21.70
N SER A 2 -17.74 -1.09 21.30
CA SER A 2 -17.54 -1.58 19.91
C SER A 2 -18.32 -0.83 18.83
N THR A 3 -19.59 -0.46 19.08
CA THR A 3 -20.46 0.19 18.08
C THR A 3 -19.93 1.58 17.70
N LEU A 4 -19.52 2.40 18.67
CA LEU A 4 -18.98 3.73 18.43
C LEU A 4 -17.72 3.66 17.53
N PHE A 5 -16.78 2.76 17.84
CA PHE A 5 -15.57 2.62 17.03
C PHE A 5 -15.85 2.11 15.61
N LYS A 6 -16.83 1.21 15.41
CA LYS A 6 -17.29 0.77 14.09
C LYS A 6 -17.85 1.95 13.28
N ILE A 7 -18.64 2.80 13.93
CA ILE A 7 -19.15 4.04 13.31
C ILE A 7 -17.97 4.95 12.93
N CYS A 8 -17.00 5.17 13.83
CA CYS A 8 -15.84 6.00 13.54
C CYS A 8 -15.00 5.45 12.37
N PHE A 9 -14.81 4.13 12.28
CA PHE A 9 -14.15 3.51 11.14
C PHE A 9 -14.91 3.76 9.83
N GLY A 10 -16.24 3.55 9.85
CA GLY A 10 -17.11 3.84 8.70
C GLY A 10 -17.07 5.31 8.29
N ILE A 11 -17.03 6.23 9.26
CA ILE A 11 -16.88 7.67 9.01
C ILE A 11 -15.51 7.96 8.38
N ALA A 12 -14.42 7.40 8.89
CA ALA A 12 -13.09 7.60 8.31
C ALA A 12 -13.03 7.14 6.85
N ALA A 13 -13.59 5.95 6.54
CA ALA A 13 -13.71 5.45 5.18
C ALA A 13 -14.61 6.35 4.31
N GLY A 14 -15.75 6.81 4.83
CA GLY A 14 -16.67 7.72 4.13
C GLY A 14 -16.04 9.09 3.82
N LEU A 15 -15.30 9.66 4.76
CA LEU A 15 -14.59 10.92 4.58
C LEU A 15 -13.53 10.82 3.47
N GLU A 16 -12.90 9.66 3.28
CA GLU A 16 -11.95 9.45 2.19
C GLU A 16 -12.60 9.70 0.81
N PHE A 17 -13.84 9.23 0.60
CA PHE A 17 -14.60 9.48 -0.63
C PHE A 17 -14.87 10.96 -0.88
N ILE A 18 -14.82 11.80 0.16
CA ILE A 18 -14.99 13.27 0.05
C ILE A 18 -13.64 13.95 -0.16
N PHE A 19 -12.65 13.63 0.66
CA PHE A 19 -11.37 14.33 0.68
C PHE A 19 -10.46 13.97 -0.50
N VAL A 20 -10.48 12.74 -1.00
CA VAL A 20 -9.68 12.33 -2.17
C VAL A 20 -10.08 13.11 -3.43
N PRO A 21 -11.36 13.25 -3.82
CA PRO A 21 -11.77 14.13 -4.92
C PRO A 21 -11.38 15.59 -4.70
N TRP A 22 -11.48 16.11 -3.47
CA TRP A 22 -11.06 17.49 -3.18
C TRP A 22 -9.55 17.66 -3.33
N PHE A 23 -8.77 16.71 -2.84
CA PHE A 23 -7.32 16.69 -3.05
C PHE A 23 -6.99 16.64 -4.55
N LEU A 24 -7.62 15.76 -5.32
CA LEU A 24 -7.43 15.66 -6.75
C LEU A 24 -7.73 17.00 -7.43
N LYS A 25 -8.88 17.62 -7.14
CA LYS A 25 -9.27 18.94 -7.67
C LYS A 25 -8.24 20.03 -7.30
N ALA A 26 -7.82 20.10 -6.03
CA ALA A 26 -6.86 21.09 -5.56
C ALA A 26 -5.45 20.92 -6.17
N SER A 27 -5.08 19.70 -6.50
CA SER A 27 -3.75 19.34 -7.04
C SER A 27 -3.71 19.25 -8.57
N ARG A 28 -4.80 19.62 -9.27
CA ARG A 28 -4.92 19.49 -10.74
C ARG A 28 -3.85 20.32 -11.47
N ASN A 29 -3.64 21.54 -11.03
CA ASN A 29 -2.70 22.48 -11.66
C ASN A 29 -1.31 22.47 -11.01
N GLY A 30 -1.05 21.52 -10.12
CA GLY A 30 0.23 21.38 -9.42
C GLY A 30 0.08 21.27 -7.91
N ARG A 31 1.21 21.32 -7.22
CA ARG A 31 1.28 21.27 -5.76
C ARG A 31 1.02 22.66 -5.19
N CYS A 32 0.17 22.75 -4.18
CA CYS A 32 -0.09 23.96 -3.41
C CYS A 32 -0.37 23.61 -1.96
N THR A 33 -0.33 24.59 -1.06
CA THR A 33 -0.58 24.38 0.39
C THR A 33 -1.91 23.69 0.64
N LYS A 34 -2.98 24.08 -0.08
CA LYS A 34 -4.29 23.44 0.04
C LYS A 34 -4.23 21.95 -0.32
N SER A 35 -3.54 21.58 -1.41
CA SER A 35 -3.38 20.18 -1.80
C SER A 35 -2.50 19.40 -0.83
N GLN A 36 -1.51 20.04 -0.20
CA GLN A 36 -0.70 19.42 0.86
C GLN A 36 -1.58 19.07 2.07
N ILE A 37 -2.37 20.02 2.55
CA ILE A 37 -3.26 19.81 3.70
C ILE A 37 -4.25 18.70 3.41
N LEU A 38 -4.93 18.72 2.24
CA LEU A 38 -5.91 17.70 1.88
C LEU A 38 -5.28 16.30 1.76
N LYS A 39 -4.08 16.19 1.18
CA LYS A 39 -3.37 14.92 1.11
C LYS A 39 -2.99 14.39 2.50
N THR A 40 -2.55 15.27 3.38
CA THR A 40 -2.21 14.91 4.77
C THR A 40 -3.47 14.45 5.53
N ILE A 41 -4.62 15.09 5.30
CA ILE A 41 -5.89 14.64 5.89
C ILE A 41 -6.23 13.22 5.40
N CYS A 42 -6.20 12.97 4.09
CA CYS A 42 -6.43 11.62 3.55
C CYS A 42 -5.47 10.59 4.17
N ALA A 43 -4.19 10.91 4.23
CA ALA A 43 -3.21 10.01 4.83
C ALA A 43 -3.47 9.78 6.34
N THR A 44 -3.96 10.78 7.07
CA THR A 44 -4.35 10.64 8.48
C THR A 44 -5.57 9.73 8.63
N LEU A 45 -6.52 9.77 7.69
CA LEU A 45 -7.72 8.95 7.73
C LEU A 45 -7.40 7.45 7.63
N PHE A 46 -6.50 7.01 6.73
CA PHE A 46 -6.16 5.59 6.67
C PHE A 46 -5.34 5.12 7.89
N VAL A 47 -4.48 5.97 8.46
CA VAL A 47 -3.78 5.64 9.73
C VAL A 47 -4.80 5.52 10.86
N ALA A 48 -5.73 6.47 10.97
CA ALA A 48 -6.81 6.42 11.96
C ALA A 48 -7.67 5.16 11.78
N ALA A 49 -7.97 4.78 10.54
CA ALA A 49 -8.69 3.53 10.25
C ALA A 49 -7.93 2.30 10.77
N GLY A 50 -6.61 2.23 10.57
CA GLY A 50 -5.78 1.15 11.11
C GLY A 50 -5.79 1.08 12.64
N VAL A 51 -5.66 2.24 13.31
CA VAL A 51 -5.74 2.32 14.78
C VAL A 51 -7.14 1.89 15.26
N LEU A 52 -8.20 2.39 14.64
CA LEU A 52 -9.56 2.01 14.97
C LEU A 52 -9.80 0.52 14.75
N ALA A 53 -9.29 -0.06 13.66
CA ALA A 53 -9.37 -1.50 13.40
C ALA A 53 -8.70 -2.30 14.53
N SER A 54 -7.50 -1.92 14.98
CA SER A 54 -6.80 -2.55 16.10
C SER A 54 -7.60 -2.46 17.41
N VAL A 55 -8.17 -1.30 17.71
CA VAL A 55 -8.99 -1.09 18.92
C VAL A 55 -10.30 -1.89 18.87
N ILE A 56 -11.00 -1.89 17.72
CA ILE A 56 -12.28 -2.59 17.55
C ILE A 56 -12.09 -4.11 17.64
N ALA A 57 -11.08 -4.62 16.95
CA ALA A 57 -10.75 -6.05 16.98
C ALA A 57 -10.05 -6.48 18.26
N GLN A 58 -9.68 -5.55 19.14
CA GLN A 58 -8.81 -5.79 20.29
C GLN A 58 -7.50 -6.49 19.89
N ASN A 59 -7.06 -6.24 18.68
CA ASN A 59 -5.90 -6.89 18.06
C ASN A 59 -4.63 -6.13 18.44
N ARG A 60 -3.87 -6.67 19.38
CA ARG A 60 -2.55 -6.17 19.81
C ARG A 60 -1.42 -7.09 19.37
N SER A 61 -1.66 -7.88 18.32
CA SER A 61 -0.63 -8.78 17.77
C SER A 61 0.51 -8.01 17.10
N ASP A 62 1.62 -8.68 16.94
CA ASP A 62 2.75 -8.13 16.18
C ASP A 62 2.36 -7.82 14.73
N TYR A 63 1.48 -8.62 14.14
CA TYR A 63 0.90 -8.33 12.83
C TYR A 63 0.28 -6.93 12.77
N ALA A 64 -0.62 -6.62 13.70
CA ALA A 64 -1.30 -5.33 13.75
C ALA A 64 -0.31 -4.17 13.93
N HIS A 65 0.68 -4.34 14.81
CA HIS A 65 1.72 -3.33 15.01
C HIS A 65 2.53 -3.05 13.75
N TYR A 66 2.94 -4.08 13.01
CA TYR A 66 3.71 -3.89 11.77
C TYR A 66 2.87 -3.32 10.64
N ILE A 67 1.58 -3.65 10.54
CA ILE A 67 0.66 -2.97 9.61
C ILE A 67 0.57 -1.48 9.97
N LEU A 68 0.39 -1.12 11.25
CA LEU A 68 0.32 0.28 11.69
C LEU A 68 1.62 1.05 11.38
N ILE A 69 2.79 0.43 11.58
CA ILE A 69 4.08 1.05 11.21
C ILE A 69 4.13 1.29 9.70
N GLY A 70 3.70 0.33 8.89
CA GLY A 70 3.62 0.47 7.43
C GLY A 70 2.71 1.63 7.00
N LEU A 71 1.52 1.76 7.62
CA LEU A 71 0.60 2.87 7.39
C LEU A 71 1.23 4.23 7.78
N LEU A 72 1.90 4.31 8.92
CA LEU A 72 2.61 5.54 9.36
C LEU A 72 3.74 5.93 8.41
N LEU A 73 4.51 4.96 7.92
CA LEU A 73 5.54 5.20 6.92
C LEU A 73 4.95 5.66 5.59
N GLY A 74 3.79 5.12 5.19
CA GLY A 74 3.01 5.61 4.05
C GLY A 74 2.58 7.07 4.24
N TRP A 75 2.09 7.43 5.43
CA TRP A 75 1.75 8.81 5.80
C TRP A 75 2.98 9.75 5.68
N CYS A 76 4.13 9.34 6.22
CA CYS A 76 5.38 10.08 6.07
C CYS A 76 5.78 10.27 4.60
N GLY A 77 5.66 9.21 3.80
CA GLY A 77 5.92 9.23 2.37
C GLY A 77 5.02 10.22 1.63
N ASP A 78 3.72 10.22 1.96
CA ASP A 78 2.74 11.14 1.38
C ASP A 78 3.06 12.60 1.68
N PHE A 79 3.41 12.88 2.92
CA PHE A 79 3.80 14.22 3.34
C PHE A 79 5.06 14.69 2.59
N LEU A 80 6.11 13.87 2.59
CA LEU A 80 7.41 14.21 1.98
C LEU A 80 7.31 14.34 0.46
N LEU A 81 6.64 13.42 -0.22
CA LEU A 81 6.46 13.47 -1.68
C LEU A 81 5.62 14.64 -2.16
N HIS A 82 4.81 15.24 -1.31
CA HIS A 82 4.00 16.41 -1.69
C HIS A 82 4.71 17.74 -1.44
N LEU A 83 5.79 17.76 -0.65
CA LEU A 83 6.66 18.93 -0.49
C LEU A 83 7.23 19.39 -1.85
N PRO A 84 7.81 20.60 -1.95
CA PRO A 84 8.46 21.06 -3.18
C PRO A 84 9.38 19.97 -3.77
N PRO A 85 9.40 19.78 -5.12
CA PRO A 85 10.07 18.62 -5.73
C PRO A 85 11.60 18.77 -5.73
N LYS A 86 12.18 18.78 -4.52
CA LYS A 86 13.62 18.72 -4.30
C LYS A 86 14.04 17.27 -4.10
N MET A 87 15.23 16.91 -4.58
CA MET A 87 15.75 15.53 -4.53
C MET A 87 15.69 14.93 -3.12
N PRO A 88 16.09 15.63 -2.04
CA PRO A 88 16.02 15.05 -0.69
C PRO A 88 14.60 14.60 -0.30
N PHE A 89 13.59 15.44 -0.55
CA PHE A 89 12.20 15.10 -0.20
C PHE A 89 11.66 13.95 -1.03
N THR A 90 11.99 13.93 -2.33
CA THR A 90 11.57 12.83 -3.22
C THR A 90 12.22 11.52 -2.81
N LEU A 91 13.50 11.53 -2.49
CA LEU A 91 14.23 10.34 -2.05
C LEU A 91 13.73 9.85 -0.68
N SER A 92 13.62 10.75 0.31
CA SER A 92 13.15 10.38 1.65
C SER A 92 11.71 9.87 1.64
N GLY A 93 10.83 10.45 0.81
CA GLY A 93 9.47 9.97 0.64
C GLY A 93 9.42 8.58 -0.01
N GLY A 94 10.22 8.35 -1.05
CA GLY A 94 10.35 7.03 -1.67
C GLY A 94 10.91 5.97 -0.72
N LEU A 95 11.90 6.32 0.10
CA LEU A 95 12.47 5.43 1.12
C LEU A 95 11.46 5.13 2.23
N ALA A 96 10.62 6.10 2.63
CA ALA A 96 9.56 5.88 3.61
C ALA A 96 8.54 4.85 3.08
N PHE A 97 8.11 4.95 1.83
CA PHE A 97 7.24 3.95 1.21
C PHE A 97 7.92 2.58 1.11
N LEU A 98 9.19 2.53 0.68
CA LEU A 98 9.95 1.29 0.60
C LEU A 98 10.03 0.60 1.97
N ALA A 99 10.34 1.36 3.02
CA ALA A 99 10.34 0.85 4.39
C ALA A 99 8.94 0.34 4.81
N GLY A 100 7.87 1.07 4.44
CA GLY A 100 6.48 0.63 4.67
C GLY A 100 6.21 -0.75 4.07
N HIS A 101 6.65 -1.01 2.83
CA HIS A 101 6.51 -2.32 2.19
C HIS A 101 7.26 -3.43 2.96
N VAL A 102 8.45 -3.14 3.47
CA VAL A 102 9.21 -4.10 4.31
C VAL A 102 8.38 -4.51 5.52
N PHE A 103 7.76 -3.54 6.20
CA PHE A 103 6.93 -3.83 7.38
C PHE A 103 5.65 -4.61 7.02
N TYR A 104 5.00 -4.32 5.88
CA TYR A 104 3.87 -5.12 5.39
C TYR A 104 4.27 -6.56 5.09
N ILE A 105 5.38 -6.77 4.37
CA ILE A 105 5.91 -8.11 4.07
C ILE A 105 6.21 -8.85 5.37
N TYR A 106 6.84 -8.18 6.33
CA TYR A 106 7.17 -8.79 7.62
C TYR A 106 5.91 -9.19 8.39
N ALA A 107 4.89 -8.33 8.42
CA ALA A 107 3.59 -8.66 9.00
C ALA A 107 2.98 -9.93 8.36
N TYR A 108 3.01 -10.03 7.02
CA TYR A 108 2.49 -11.23 6.32
C TYR A 108 3.31 -12.48 6.64
N CYS A 109 4.63 -12.35 6.81
CA CYS A 109 5.49 -13.45 7.23
C CYS A 109 5.16 -13.92 8.64
N LEU A 110 4.90 -13.02 9.57
CA LEU A 110 4.48 -13.35 10.94
C LEU A 110 3.13 -14.08 10.93
N ALA A 111 2.14 -13.56 10.20
CA ALA A 111 0.84 -14.21 10.06
C ALA A 111 1.00 -15.60 9.42
N MET A 112 1.84 -15.73 8.36
CA MET A 112 2.14 -17.02 7.76
C MET A 112 2.71 -18.00 8.79
N LYS A 113 3.67 -17.57 9.60
CA LYS A 113 4.28 -18.41 10.62
C LYS A 113 3.31 -18.78 11.74
N ARG A 114 2.39 -17.88 12.08
CA ARG A 114 1.37 -18.12 13.11
C ARG A 114 0.32 -19.13 12.67
N TYR A 115 -0.22 -18.97 11.46
CA TYR A 115 -1.28 -19.86 10.96
C TYR A 115 -0.74 -21.16 10.34
N PHE A 116 0.51 -21.15 9.85
CA PHE A 116 1.16 -22.25 9.15
C PHE A 116 2.59 -22.44 9.67
N PRO A 117 2.80 -22.98 10.90
CA PRO A 117 4.12 -23.09 11.53
C PRO A 117 5.16 -23.83 10.69
N ASP A 118 4.72 -24.84 9.93
CA ASP A 118 5.58 -25.67 9.08
C ASP A 118 5.89 -25.03 7.70
N ALA A 119 5.24 -23.91 7.37
CA ALA A 119 5.51 -23.22 6.12
C ALA A 119 6.92 -22.58 6.16
N PRO A 120 7.72 -22.72 5.08
CA PRO A 120 9.01 -22.04 4.99
C PRO A 120 8.77 -20.52 4.95
N PHE A 121 9.76 -19.76 5.40
CA PHE A 121 9.70 -18.30 5.36
C PHE A 121 9.50 -17.80 3.91
N TRP A 122 10.19 -18.43 2.95
CA TRP A 122 9.97 -18.27 1.51
C TRP A 122 9.95 -19.64 0.84
N ASP A 123 8.92 -19.90 0.03
CA ASP A 123 8.81 -21.07 -0.83
C ASP A 123 9.46 -20.80 -2.20
N LYS A 124 10.01 -21.83 -2.83
CA LYS A 124 10.58 -21.73 -4.19
C LYS A 124 9.57 -21.20 -5.20
N ARG A 125 8.28 -21.57 -5.07
CA ARG A 125 7.19 -21.08 -5.93
C ARG A 125 6.96 -19.59 -5.74
N GLU A 126 7.06 -19.09 -4.50
CA GLU A 126 6.97 -17.65 -4.20
C GLU A 126 8.11 -16.88 -4.87
N LEU A 127 9.34 -17.39 -4.80
CA LEU A 127 10.51 -16.77 -5.45
C LEU A 127 10.39 -16.73 -6.98
N ILE A 128 9.90 -17.82 -7.59
CA ILE A 128 9.62 -17.87 -9.04
C ILE A 128 8.53 -16.85 -9.41
N ALA A 129 7.44 -16.81 -8.65
CA ALA A 129 6.37 -15.83 -8.86
C ALA A 129 6.87 -14.38 -8.73
N CYS A 130 7.70 -14.08 -7.74
CA CYS A 130 8.35 -12.78 -7.59
C CYS A 130 9.19 -12.43 -8.83
N ALA A 131 10.03 -13.36 -9.30
CA ALA A 131 10.86 -13.13 -10.49
C ALA A 131 10.00 -12.82 -11.73
N ILE A 132 8.93 -13.58 -11.95
CA ILE A 132 7.99 -13.35 -13.06
C ILE A 132 7.34 -11.97 -12.93
N ILE A 133 6.83 -11.60 -11.75
CA ILE A 133 6.16 -10.31 -11.52
C ILE A 133 7.14 -9.15 -11.70
N ILE A 134 8.40 -9.28 -11.25
CA ILE A 134 9.44 -8.27 -11.46
C ILE A 134 9.69 -8.06 -12.96
N VAL A 135 9.86 -9.13 -13.72
CA VAL A 135 10.09 -9.05 -15.17
C VAL A 135 8.89 -8.39 -15.87
N ILE A 136 7.67 -8.81 -15.54
CA ILE A 136 6.44 -8.21 -16.08
C ILE A 136 6.35 -6.73 -15.68
N GLY A 137 6.57 -6.39 -14.42
CA GLY A 137 6.50 -5.01 -13.92
C GLY A 137 7.49 -4.09 -14.63
N VAL A 138 8.74 -4.53 -14.79
CA VAL A 138 9.77 -3.79 -15.53
C VAL A 138 9.38 -3.64 -17.01
N ALA A 139 8.87 -4.71 -17.63
CA ALA A 139 8.41 -4.67 -19.02
C ALA A 139 7.25 -3.67 -19.21
N VAL A 140 6.25 -3.71 -18.33
CA VAL A 140 5.10 -2.80 -18.38
C VAL A 140 5.52 -1.34 -18.20
N ILE A 141 6.37 -1.03 -17.22
CA ILE A 141 6.88 0.33 -17.02
C ILE A 141 7.60 0.83 -18.28
N ARG A 142 8.35 -0.04 -18.97
CA ARG A 142 9.02 0.28 -20.24
C ARG A 142 8.01 0.53 -21.35
N LEU A 143 7.02 -0.34 -21.51
CA LEU A 143 5.96 -0.19 -22.52
C LEU A 143 5.15 1.09 -22.29
N LEU A 144 4.98 1.51 -21.03
CA LEU A 144 4.34 2.78 -20.68
C LEU A 144 5.24 4.01 -20.98
N GLY A 145 6.41 3.82 -21.56
CA GLY A 145 7.26 4.91 -22.08
C GLY A 145 8.18 5.54 -21.04
N VAL A 146 8.43 4.88 -19.92
CA VAL A 146 9.43 5.32 -18.94
C VAL A 146 10.82 4.94 -19.46
N LYS A 147 11.66 5.95 -19.73
CA LYS A 147 13.03 5.76 -20.21
C LYS A 147 13.99 5.44 -19.07
N PHE A 148 15.05 4.69 -19.34
CA PHE A 148 16.11 4.44 -18.36
C PHE A 148 16.76 5.75 -17.87
N SER A 149 16.87 5.87 -16.57
CA SER A 149 17.47 6.98 -15.85
C SER A 149 18.31 6.38 -14.71
N PRO A 150 19.31 7.08 -14.17
CA PRO A 150 20.01 6.65 -12.94
C PRO A 150 19.09 6.31 -11.78
N LEU A 151 17.87 6.85 -11.75
CA LEU A 151 16.81 6.50 -10.80
C LEU A 151 16.34 5.03 -10.90
N TYR A 152 16.69 4.29 -11.96
CA TYR A 152 16.44 2.85 -12.08
C TYR A 152 17.20 2.03 -11.04
N ILE A 153 18.35 2.50 -10.58
CA ILE A 153 19.12 1.84 -9.53
C ILE A 153 18.26 1.71 -8.25
N ILE A 154 17.37 2.68 -8.00
CA ILE A 154 16.43 2.67 -6.88
C ILE A 154 15.11 2.00 -7.28
N GLY A 155 14.70 2.15 -8.53
CA GLY A 155 13.43 1.64 -9.05
C GLY A 155 13.34 0.12 -9.10
N VAL A 156 14.42 -0.59 -9.45
CA VAL A 156 14.41 -2.07 -9.53
C VAL A 156 14.21 -2.72 -8.16
N PRO A 157 14.98 -2.36 -7.10
CA PRO A 157 14.68 -2.84 -5.74
C PRO A 157 13.26 -2.50 -5.28
N TYR A 158 12.73 -1.34 -5.67
CA TYR A 158 11.38 -0.94 -5.33
C TYR A 158 10.32 -1.86 -5.98
N VAL A 159 10.46 -2.14 -7.28
CA VAL A 159 9.59 -3.11 -7.98
C VAL A 159 9.71 -4.51 -7.37
N ALA A 160 10.90 -4.92 -6.95
CA ALA A 160 11.10 -6.19 -6.26
C ALA A 160 10.32 -6.24 -4.94
N MET A 161 10.38 -5.18 -4.13
CA MET A 161 9.63 -5.12 -2.87
C MET A 161 8.11 -5.18 -3.08
N LEU A 162 7.59 -4.51 -4.12
CA LEU A 162 6.17 -4.62 -4.50
C LEU A 162 5.79 -6.05 -4.91
N ALA A 163 6.65 -6.72 -5.69
CA ALA A 163 6.44 -8.12 -6.07
C ALA A 163 6.44 -9.04 -4.85
N PHE A 164 7.40 -8.87 -3.94
CA PHE A 164 7.46 -9.65 -2.69
C PHE A 164 6.22 -9.43 -1.83
N MET A 165 5.76 -8.18 -1.68
CA MET A 165 4.54 -7.86 -0.94
C MET A 165 3.33 -8.56 -1.54
N LEU A 166 3.14 -8.46 -2.86
CA LEU A 166 2.00 -9.04 -3.57
C LEU A 166 2.00 -10.58 -3.50
N VAL A 167 3.16 -11.21 -3.73
CA VAL A 167 3.29 -12.67 -3.69
C VAL A 167 3.05 -13.20 -2.28
N LYS A 168 3.59 -12.53 -1.25
CA LYS A 168 3.40 -12.97 0.13
C LYS A 168 1.96 -12.80 0.61
N ALA A 169 1.31 -11.70 0.23
CA ALA A 169 -0.12 -11.47 0.45
C ALA A 169 -0.97 -12.58 -0.22
N GLY A 170 -0.66 -12.90 -1.48
CA GLY A 170 -1.33 -13.97 -2.23
C GLY A 170 -1.12 -15.35 -1.62
N SER A 171 0.11 -15.68 -1.26
CA SER A 171 0.43 -16.98 -0.62
C SER A 171 -0.30 -17.16 0.70
N LEU A 172 -0.31 -16.13 1.56
CA LEU A 172 -1.03 -16.16 2.83
C LEU A 172 -2.55 -16.30 2.63
N GLY A 173 -3.13 -15.47 1.75
CA GLY A 173 -4.57 -15.49 1.48
C GLY A 173 -5.05 -16.80 0.87
N ILE A 174 -4.34 -17.32 -0.15
CA ILE A 174 -4.70 -18.58 -0.82
C ILE A 174 -4.56 -19.76 0.15
N LYS A 175 -3.51 -19.83 0.94
CA LYS A 175 -3.34 -20.89 1.96
C LYS A 175 -4.46 -20.84 2.99
N ALA A 176 -4.84 -19.65 3.46
CA ALA A 176 -5.94 -19.47 4.41
C ALA A 176 -7.27 -20.02 3.84
N VAL A 177 -7.57 -19.72 2.57
CA VAL A 177 -8.77 -20.22 1.89
C VAL A 177 -8.72 -21.73 1.72
N ASN A 178 -7.59 -22.31 1.31
CA ASN A 178 -7.45 -23.75 1.08
C ASN A 178 -7.61 -24.59 2.36
N VAL A 179 -7.25 -24.04 3.51
CA VAL A 179 -7.37 -24.72 4.82
C VAL A 179 -8.72 -24.40 5.49
N GLY A 180 -9.49 -23.45 4.94
CA GLY A 180 -10.80 -23.07 5.47
C GLY A 180 -10.71 -22.30 6.80
N LEU A 181 -9.75 -21.40 6.95
CA LEU A 181 -9.70 -20.53 8.13
C LEU A 181 -10.94 -19.63 8.20
N ASP A 182 -11.32 -19.23 9.39
CA ASP A 182 -12.40 -18.27 9.60
C ASP A 182 -12.13 -16.95 8.84
N ASN A 183 -13.14 -16.47 8.11
CA ASN A 183 -13.04 -15.27 7.28
C ASN A 183 -11.96 -15.31 6.19
N ALA A 184 -11.44 -16.49 5.81
CA ALA A 184 -10.33 -16.66 4.87
C ALA A 184 -10.55 -15.95 3.52
N VAL A 185 -11.77 -15.97 2.99
CA VAL A 185 -12.09 -15.29 1.72
C VAL A 185 -11.95 -13.78 1.87
N ILE A 186 -12.48 -13.21 2.96
CA ILE A 186 -12.36 -11.77 3.25
C ILE A 186 -10.89 -11.42 3.47
N MET A 187 -10.17 -12.21 4.24
CA MET A 187 -8.73 -12.06 4.46
C MET A 187 -7.96 -12.06 3.13
N CYS A 188 -8.25 -13.00 2.23
CA CYS A 188 -7.61 -13.07 0.92
C CYS A 188 -7.92 -11.82 0.08
N ILE A 189 -9.17 -11.37 0.02
CA ILE A 189 -9.57 -10.16 -0.72
C ILE A 189 -8.85 -8.93 -0.19
N LEU A 190 -8.79 -8.74 1.12
CA LEU A 190 -8.14 -7.59 1.74
C LEU A 190 -6.62 -7.59 1.51
N LEU A 191 -5.97 -8.74 1.68
CA LEU A 191 -4.52 -8.88 1.48
C LEU A 191 -4.13 -8.68 0.02
N VAL A 192 -4.72 -9.48 -0.88
CA VAL A 192 -4.37 -9.46 -2.31
C VAL A 192 -4.84 -8.17 -2.96
N GLY A 193 -6.07 -7.74 -2.67
CA GLY A 193 -6.61 -6.48 -3.18
C GLY A 193 -5.78 -5.28 -2.72
N GLY A 194 -5.44 -5.21 -1.44
CA GLY A 194 -4.58 -4.15 -0.89
C GLY A 194 -3.20 -4.12 -1.56
N ALA A 195 -2.52 -5.26 -1.60
CA ALA A 195 -1.18 -5.36 -2.20
C ALA A 195 -1.20 -5.07 -3.72
N PHE A 196 -2.20 -5.56 -4.45
CA PHE A 196 -2.34 -5.33 -5.88
C PHE A 196 -2.63 -3.86 -6.21
N LEU A 197 -3.59 -3.24 -5.52
CA LEU A 197 -3.91 -1.83 -5.74
C LEU A 197 -2.76 -0.92 -5.35
N PHE A 198 -1.98 -1.28 -4.33
CA PHE A 198 -0.77 -0.56 -3.96
C PHE A 198 0.27 -0.65 -5.08
N ALA A 199 0.57 -1.86 -5.58
CA ALA A 199 1.51 -2.05 -6.67
C ALA A 199 1.09 -1.31 -7.95
N LEU A 200 -0.22 -1.31 -8.27
CA LEU A 200 -0.78 -0.56 -9.39
C LEU A 200 -0.60 0.95 -9.20
N SER A 201 -0.88 1.46 -8.00
CA SER A 201 -0.66 2.87 -7.66
C SER A 201 0.78 3.30 -7.87
N ASP A 202 1.73 2.52 -7.38
CA ASP A 202 3.15 2.86 -7.47
C ASP A 202 3.68 2.77 -8.89
N MET A 203 3.18 1.83 -9.67
CA MET A 203 3.44 1.79 -11.11
C MET A 203 2.93 3.06 -11.80
N MET A 204 1.71 3.51 -11.49
CA MET A 204 1.16 4.77 -12.01
C MET A 204 1.95 5.98 -11.51
N LEU A 205 2.44 5.97 -10.27
CA LEU A 205 3.30 7.01 -9.71
C LEU A 205 4.63 7.11 -10.49
N ALA A 206 5.25 5.98 -10.79
CA ALA A 206 6.47 5.94 -11.60
C ALA A 206 6.25 6.52 -13.00
N VAL A 207 5.15 6.13 -13.67
CA VAL A 207 4.78 6.68 -14.98
C VAL A 207 4.52 8.18 -14.90
N ASN A 208 3.76 8.66 -13.91
CA ASN A 208 3.47 10.08 -13.73
C ASN A 208 4.72 10.93 -13.46
N SER A 209 5.72 10.34 -12.79
CA SER A 209 6.93 11.05 -12.37
C SER A 209 8.03 11.02 -13.42
N LEU A 210 8.18 9.91 -14.14
CA LEU A 210 9.35 9.63 -14.98
C LEU A 210 9.07 9.70 -16.48
N ARG A 211 7.81 9.56 -16.92
CA ARG A 211 7.45 9.64 -18.35
C ARG A 211 7.49 11.07 -18.85
N LYS A 212 8.05 11.25 -20.06
CA LYS A 212 8.01 12.52 -20.81
C LYS A 212 7.48 12.25 -22.23
N PRO A 213 6.49 13.00 -22.77
CA PRO A 213 5.69 14.02 -22.05
C PRO A 213 4.89 13.41 -20.89
N ARG A 214 4.50 14.24 -19.94
CA ARG A 214 3.71 13.79 -18.78
C ARG A 214 2.41 13.15 -19.26
N PRO A 215 1.97 12.03 -18.64
CA PRO A 215 0.72 11.38 -19.00
C PRO A 215 -0.50 12.26 -18.70
N SER A 216 -1.67 11.85 -19.17
CA SER A 216 -2.93 12.53 -18.91
C SER A 216 -3.26 12.58 -17.41
N TYR A 217 -4.09 13.51 -17.00
CA TYR A 217 -4.53 13.64 -15.60
C TYR A 217 -5.22 12.36 -15.07
N GLY A 218 -5.79 11.53 -15.96
CA GLY A 218 -6.36 10.23 -15.60
C GLY A 218 -5.39 9.31 -14.89
N TYR A 219 -4.11 9.26 -15.31
CA TYR A 219 -3.08 8.48 -14.61
C TYR A 219 -2.88 8.91 -13.15
N LYS A 220 -2.95 10.23 -12.89
CA LYS A 220 -2.88 10.76 -11.53
C LYS A 220 -4.10 10.36 -10.72
N ILE A 221 -5.30 10.40 -11.30
CA ILE A 221 -6.53 9.96 -10.64
C ILE A 221 -6.41 8.49 -10.27
N THR A 222 -6.06 7.63 -11.22
CA THR A 222 -5.89 6.18 -10.98
C THR A 222 -4.88 5.93 -9.87
N CYS A 223 -3.70 6.55 -9.94
CA CYS A 223 -2.67 6.44 -8.91
C CYS A 223 -3.21 6.75 -7.51
N ILE A 224 -3.89 7.88 -7.35
CA ILE A 224 -4.35 8.36 -6.04
C ILE A 224 -5.51 7.52 -5.51
N VAL A 225 -6.49 7.18 -6.34
CA VAL A 225 -7.65 6.38 -5.93
C VAL A 225 -7.21 4.97 -5.53
N THR A 226 -6.38 4.31 -6.35
CA THR A 226 -5.88 2.96 -6.03
C THR A 226 -5.02 2.95 -4.77
N TYR A 227 -4.20 4.00 -4.56
CA TYR A 227 -3.36 4.13 -3.38
C TYR A 227 -4.17 4.21 -2.09
N PHE A 228 -5.09 5.19 -1.99
CA PHE A 228 -5.86 5.35 -0.76
C PHE A 228 -6.78 4.15 -0.49
N THR A 229 -7.38 3.57 -1.53
CA THR A 229 -8.14 2.31 -1.41
C THR A 229 -7.24 1.19 -0.88
N ALA A 230 -6.02 1.04 -1.40
CA ALA A 230 -5.07 0.03 -0.92
C ALA A 230 -4.76 0.19 0.56
N GLN A 231 -4.48 1.40 1.01
CA GLN A 231 -4.17 1.68 2.43
C GLN A 231 -5.34 1.31 3.35
N PHE A 232 -6.60 1.60 2.96
CA PHE A 232 -7.78 1.19 3.73
C PHE A 232 -7.97 -0.33 3.74
N LEU A 233 -7.73 -1.02 2.62
CA LEU A 233 -7.78 -2.49 2.60
C LEU A 233 -6.72 -3.09 3.53
N LEU A 234 -5.49 -2.57 3.49
CA LEU A 234 -4.41 -3.01 4.38
C LEU A 234 -4.73 -2.74 5.86
N ALA A 235 -5.25 -1.56 6.19
CA ALA A 235 -5.73 -1.25 7.53
C ALA A 235 -6.84 -2.23 7.98
N SER A 236 -7.73 -2.61 7.07
CA SER A 236 -8.84 -3.53 7.34
C SER A 236 -8.39 -4.97 7.57
N THR A 237 -7.19 -5.37 7.13
CA THR A 237 -6.65 -6.71 7.42
C THR A 237 -6.52 -6.97 8.92
N ILE A 238 -6.35 -5.93 9.73
CA ILE A 238 -6.25 -6.02 11.19
C ILE A 238 -7.52 -6.61 11.83
N PHE A 239 -8.69 -6.49 11.18
CA PHE A 239 -9.93 -7.09 11.68
C PHE A 239 -9.97 -8.61 11.55
N VAL A 240 -9.25 -9.17 10.59
CA VAL A 240 -9.36 -10.59 10.21
C VAL A 240 -8.10 -11.40 10.49
N ILE A 241 -6.98 -10.74 10.83
CA ILE A 241 -5.71 -11.39 11.11
C ILE A 241 -5.27 -11.03 12.53
N SER A 242 -5.26 -12.02 13.42
CA SER A 242 -4.86 -11.89 14.82
C SER A 242 -3.60 -12.73 15.11
N ALA A 243 -2.53 -12.43 14.41
CA ALA A 243 -1.26 -13.19 14.48
C ALA A 243 -0.18 -12.45 15.28
#